data_5de5290d6451c029af26fb44d3cb9b7b
#
_entry.id   5de5290d6451c029af26fb44d3cb9b7b
#
_cell.length_a   1.000
_cell.length_b   1.000
_cell.length_c   1.000
_cell.angle_alpha   90.00
_cell.angle_beta   90.00
_cell.angle_gamma   90.00
#
_symmetry.space_group_name_H-M   'P 1'
#
loop_
_entity.id
_entity.type
_entity.pdbx_description
1 polymer ?
#
loop_
_entity_poly.entity_id
_entity_poly.type
_entity_poly.pdbx_seq_one_letter_code
_entity_poly.pdbx_strand_id
1 'polypeptide(L)'
;MKTGSPKARTIERIACTIAVVVCVSIWGLVTAAPPSAGSIPLSVPKAICGPNDHPETGLQGQVPAALRATGFKGFSCNLELIGQSKGDGANWQTAEFREGQAREVRVCAYHGTASPTLSLPGRTHLGVRVMDMTDPTHPTPTGYLETTSMLDPWESLKVNERRQLLGADNGQNGGFVGGGPEVDIYDLSVGCTNPQLLASRPVGTGTDGGGVIAPVTGHEGSWAPDGLTYYGGDLQHQQYYAVDTTDPTAPKLITTWAPGFAGVHGLSISDDGTRGYFVSPGGTAGSPSDLTNPNVPATNGLLIYDLTEIQSRVPNPQAHLISTLFWKDGSTAQHTINIEIGGKPYIIFVDEGGSGGISSPTQEAVACAAGFPPFPMARIIDISDETNPTIVSRLMLEVHNPANCPQVLPDLVGLSIFTYGTHYCSVDDRHSATTLACGMFNSGIRVFDIRDPVQPKEIAYFNPAGATTPSPGSNHNFGGNFHPGGPDWCSAQVHLDSAQGTLWTTCQDNGLLSLKFTNGVWPFPESSTPPGEQN
;
A
#
# COMPACT_ATOMS: atom_id res chain seq x y z
N MET A 1 -46.07 15.35 67.77
CA MET A 1 -47.38 14.84 68.22
C MET A 1 -47.65 13.53 67.56
N LYS A 2 -47.75 12.50 68.40
CA LYS A 2 -48.53 11.23 68.27
C LYS A 2 -48.47 10.47 66.98
N THR A 3 -47.74 9.34 66.84
CA THR A 3 -48.01 7.96 67.36
C THR A 3 -49.08 7.24 66.60
N GLY A 4 -48.73 6.03 66.10
CA GLY A 4 -49.68 5.02 65.74
C GLY A 4 -49.21 3.90 64.84
N SER A 5 -48.41 2.93 65.32
CA SER A 5 -48.46 1.52 64.94
C SER A 5 -49.55 0.86 65.84
N PRO A 6 -50.13 -0.29 65.61
CA PRO A 6 -49.67 -1.53 64.99
C PRO A 6 -50.80 -2.40 64.31
N LYS A 7 -50.53 -3.54 63.68
CA LYS A 7 -50.86 -4.87 64.16
C LYS A 7 -50.63 -5.97 63.08
N ALA A 8 -49.89 -6.96 63.51
CA ALA A 8 -49.75 -8.25 62.88
C ALA A 8 -51.04 -9.05 62.87
N ARG A 9 -51.27 -9.88 61.84
CA ARG A 9 -52.12 -11.10 61.94
C ARG A 9 -51.40 -12.24 61.24
N THR A 10 -51.06 -13.20 62.04
CA THR A 10 -50.64 -14.55 61.77
C THR A 10 -51.86 -15.35 61.24
N ILE A 11 -51.74 -16.10 60.17
CA ILE A 11 -52.55 -17.28 59.84
C ILE A 11 -51.67 -18.38 59.25
N GLU A 12 -51.94 -19.55 59.72
CA GLU A 12 -51.18 -20.80 59.73
C GLU A 12 -51.06 -21.54 58.39
N ARG A 13 -50.12 -22.39 58.43
CA ARG A 13 -49.68 -23.43 57.51
C ARG A 13 -50.78 -24.32 56.95
N ILE A 14 -50.67 -24.68 55.66
CA ILE A 14 -50.97 -26.02 55.17
C ILE A 14 -49.83 -26.41 54.21
N ALA A 15 -49.08 -27.45 54.57
CA ALA A 15 -48.06 -28.07 53.77
C ALA A 15 -48.73 -29.02 52.76
N CYS A 16 -48.47 -28.86 51.48
CA CYS A 16 -48.76 -29.83 50.47
C CYS A 16 -47.45 -30.14 49.76
N THR A 17 -46.91 -31.35 50.07
CA THR A 17 -45.69 -31.90 49.50
C THR A 17 -46.03 -32.46 48.11
N ILE A 18 -45.59 -31.79 47.04
CA ILE A 18 -45.56 -32.37 45.69
C ILE A 18 -44.10 -32.62 45.35
N ALA A 19 -43.73 -33.90 45.28
CA ALA A 19 -42.42 -34.33 44.77
C ALA A 19 -42.41 -34.17 43.25
N VAL A 20 -41.68 -33.18 42.74
CA VAL A 20 -41.38 -33.05 41.33
C VAL A 20 -40.02 -33.68 41.10
N VAL A 21 -39.98 -34.83 40.43
CA VAL A 21 -38.76 -35.45 39.90
C VAL A 21 -38.30 -34.60 38.74
N VAL A 22 -37.27 -33.79 38.96
CA VAL A 22 -36.57 -33.07 37.89
C VAL A 22 -35.50 -33.98 37.32
N CYS A 23 -35.75 -34.57 36.15
CA CYS A 23 -34.71 -35.17 35.31
C CYS A 23 -33.83 -34.04 34.78
N VAL A 24 -32.69 -33.80 35.42
CA VAL A 24 -31.64 -32.92 34.88
C VAL A 24 -30.92 -33.69 33.78
N SER A 25 -31.30 -33.46 32.54
CA SER A 25 -30.50 -33.85 31.37
C SER A 25 -29.29 -32.94 31.35
N ILE A 26 -28.12 -33.45 31.79
CA ILE A 26 -26.82 -32.77 31.63
C ILE A 26 -26.49 -32.86 30.14
N TRP A 27 -26.87 -31.84 29.36
CA TRP A 27 -26.27 -31.57 28.07
C TRP A 27 -24.88 -31.00 28.38
N GLY A 28 -23.85 -31.85 28.24
CA GLY A 28 -22.48 -31.37 28.23
C GLY A 28 -22.33 -30.40 27.06
N LEU A 29 -22.25 -29.11 27.38
CA LEU A 29 -21.67 -28.11 26.46
C LEU A 29 -20.23 -28.53 26.23
N VAL A 30 -20.01 -29.29 25.16
CA VAL A 30 -18.66 -29.38 24.56
C VAL A 30 -18.41 -27.99 24.00
N THR A 31 -17.81 -27.11 24.79
CA THR A 31 -17.17 -25.90 24.25
C THR A 31 -16.04 -26.40 23.38
N ALA A 32 -16.25 -26.43 22.06
CA ALA A 32 -15.14 -26.55 21.13
C ALA A 32 -14.14 -25.45 21.55
N ALA A 33 -12.93 -25.87 21.94
CA ALA A 33 -11.85 -24.93 22.13
C ALA A 33 -11.73 -24.11 20.83
N PRO A 34 -11.56 -22.78 20.91
CA PRO A 34 -11.29 -22.00 19.71
C PRO A 34 -10.08 -22.67 19.01
N PRO A 35 -10.08 -22.76 17.67
CA PRO A 35 -8.96 -23.33 16.96
C PRO A 35 -7.70 -22.61 17.49
N SER A 36 -6.71 -23.36 17.92
CA SER A 36 -5.42 -22.83 18.32
C SER A 36 -4.99 -21.93 17.17
N ALA A 37 -4.79 -20.64 17.45
CA ALA A 37 -4.22 -19.72 16.49
C ALA A 37 -2.95 -20.41 15.98
N GLY A 38 -2.99 -20.93 14.75
CA GLY A 38 -1.85 -21.53 14.12
C GLY A 38 -0.73 -20.50 14.22
N SER A 39 0.44 -20.91 14.68
CA SER A 39 1.58 -20.01 14.77
C SER A 39 1.74 -19.36 13.39
N ILE A 40 1.53 -18.03 13.30
CA ILE A 40 1.73 -17.27 12.05
C ILE A 40 3.15 -17.61 11.59
N PRO A 41 3.35 -18.12 10.34
CA PRO A 41 4.69 -18.44 9.88
C PRO A 41 5.56 -17.20 10.01
N LEU A 42 6.75 -17.33 10.59
CA LEU A 42 7.66 -16.23 10.85
C LEU A 42 8.22 -15.61 9.54
N SER A 43 8.08 -16.31 8.43
CA SER A 43 8.38 -15.82 7.08
C SER A 43 7.60 -16.62 6.04
N VAL A 44 7.30 -15.98 4.89
CA VAL A 44 6.68 -16.68 3.76
C VAL A 44 7.67 -17.68 3.14
N PRO A 45 7.20 -18.83 2.62
CA PRO A 45 8.05 -19.76 1.88
C PRO A 45 8.75 -19.04 0.71
N LYS A 46 10.05 -19.34 0.53
CA LYS A 46 10.86 -18.82 -0.57
C LYS A 46 10.37 -19.32 -1.93
N ALA A 47 10.54 -18.50 -2.96
CA ALA A 47 10.40 -18.93 -4.34
C ALA A 47 11.38 -20.07 -4.68
N ILE A 48 10.91 -21.01 -5.50
CA ILE A 48 11.74 -22.08 -6.06
C ILE A 48 12.22 -21.59 -7.42
N CYS A 49 13.51 -21.30 -7.53
CA CYS A 49 14.10 -20.73 -8.71
C CYS A 49 14.42 -21.80 -9.76
N GLY A 50 14.35 -21.41 -11.02
CA GLY A 50 14.72 -22.26 -12.15
C GLY A 50 16.24 -22.30 -12.42
N PRO A 51 16.68 -23.14 -13.34
CA PRO A 51 18.11 -23.39 -13.58
C PRO A 51 18.88 -22.21 -14.18
N ASN A 52 18.18 -21.25 -14.78
CA ASN A 52 18.79 -20.07 -15.41
C ASN A 52 18.68 -18.80 -14.54
N ASP A 53 18.09 -18.92 -13.35
CA ASP A 53 17.93 -17.81 -12.42
C ASP A 53 19.24 -17.50 -11.69
N HIS A 54 19.31 -16.30 -11.11
CA HIS A 54 20.41 -15.83 -10.25
C HIS A 54 19.90 -15.63 -8.83
N PRO A 55 19.73 -16.72 -8.02
CA PRO A 55 19.08 -16.63 -6.72
C PRO A 55 19.90 -15.87 -5.69
N GLU A 56 19.20 -15.36 -4.69
CA GLU A 56 19.78 -14.76 -3.49
C GLU A 56 20.76 -15.71 -2.79
N THR A 57 21.84 -15.16 -2.27
CA THR A 57 22.91 -15.92 -1.57
C THR A 57 22.85 -15.76 -0.06
N GLY A 58 21.99 -14.85 0.45
CA GLY A 58 21.80 -14.57 1.86
C GLY A 58 20.42 -14.97 2.36
N LEU A 59 19.92 -14.22 3.34
CA LEU A 59 18.54 -14.33 3.77
C LEU A 59 17.59 -13.86 2.65
N GLN A 60 16.38 -14.40 2.62
CA GLN A 60 15.33 -13.93 1.71
C GLN A 60 15.12 -12.41 1.90
N GLY A 61 15.27 -11.65 0.82
CA GLY A 61 15.18 -10.19 0.82
C GLY A 61 16.49 -9.45 1.09
N GLN A 62 17.60 -10.14 1.35
CA GLN A 62 18.88 -9.50 1.69
C GLN A 62 19.80 -9.36 0.47
N VAL A 63 20.46 -8.22 0.35
CA VAL A 63 21.67 -8.06 -0.47
C VAL A 63 22.85 -7.91 0.47
N PRO A 64 23.66 -8.97 0.68
CA PRO A 64 24.76 -8.95 1.65
C PRO A 64 25.74 -7.79 1.43
N ALA A 65 26.22 -7.17 2.52
CA ALA A 65 27.16 -6.05 2.48
C ALA A 65 28.43 -6.36 1.67
N ALA A 66 28.89 -7.60 1.72
CA ALA A 66 30.04 -8.04 0.93
C ALA A 66 29.81 -7.93 -0.58
N LEU A 67 28.58 -8.23 -1.06
CA LEU A 67 28.21 -8.07 -2.45
C LEU A 67 28.07 -6.58 -2.82
N ARG A 68 27.47 -5.77 -1.95
CA ARG A 68 27.38 -4.32 -2.16
C ARG A 68 28.77 -3.68 -2.26
N ALA A 69 29.71 -4.11 -1.43
CA ALA A 69 31.09 -3.59 -1.44
C ALA A 69 31.91 -3.98 -2.68
N THR A 70 31.58 -5.10 -3.33
CA THR A 70 32.35 -5.61 -4.49
C THR A 70 31.64 -5.38 -5.83
N GLY A 71 30.47 -4.77 -5.83
CA GLY A 71 29.62 -4.53 -6.99
C GLY A 71 28.59 -5.63 -7.19
N PHE A 72 27.39 -5.36 -6.70
CA PHE A 72 26.21 -6.23 -6.86
C PHE A 72 25.84 -6.37 -8.33
N LYS A 73 25.46 -7.59 -8.76
CA LYS A 73 25.14 -7.90 -10.16
C LYS A 73 23.66 -8.17 -10.41
N GLY A 74 22.85 -8.09 -9.37
CA GLY A 74 21.44 -8.41 -9.40
C GLY A 74 21.15 -9.84 -8.96
N PHE A 75 19.91 -10.04 -8.49
CA PHE A 75 19.30 -11.34 -8.24
C PHE A 75 18.04 -11.48 -9.07
N SER A 76 17.73 -12.71 -9.49
CA SER A 76 16.46 -13.04 -10.12
C SER A 76 16.01 -14.45 -9.76
N CYS A 77 14.71 -14.64 -9.70
CA CYS A 77 14.07 -15.93 -9.52
C CYS A 77 12.72 -15.87 -10.23
N ASN A 78 12.56 -16.70 -11.27
CA ASN A 78 11.33 -16.79 -12.06
C ASN A 78 10.91 -15.48 -12.75
N LEU A 79 11.82 -14.50 -12.87
CA LEU A 79 11.64 -13.25 -13.61
C LEU A 79 12.87 -12.95 -14.47
N GLU A 80 12.61 -12.54 -15.72
CA GLU A 80 13.62 -12.14 -16.70
C GLU A 80 13.34 -10.73 -17.20
N LEU A 81 14.36 -9.87 -17.26
CA LEU A 81 14.27 -8.53 -17.84
C LEU A 81 14.14 -8.64 -19.36
N ILE A 82 13.04 -8.15 -19.91
CA ILE A 82 12.75 -8.20 -21.36
C ILE A 82 12.78 -6.81 -22.01
N GLY A 83 12.60 -5.75 -21.25
CA GLY A 83 12.63 -4.37 -21.75
C GLY A 83 13.00 -3.38 -20.65
N GLN A 84 13.62 -2.26 -21.06
CA GLN A 84 14.02 -1.20 -20.14
C GLN A 84 13.99 0.17 -20.82
N SER A 85 13.58 1.18 -20.07
CA SER A 85 13.70 2.58 -20.48
C SER A 85 14.18 3.43 -19.31
N LYS A 86 15.50 3.61 -19.20
CA LYS A 86 16.14 4.27 -18.07
C LYS A 86 15.69 5.72 -17.88
N GLY A 87 15.73 6.54 -18.94
CA GLY A 87 15.48 7.98 -18.86
C GLY A 87 16.40 8.65 -17.85
N ASP A 88 15.87 9.62 -17.15
CA ASP A 88 16.54 10.32 -16.03
C ASP A 88 16.35 9.60 -14.68
N GLY A 89 15.78 8.40 -14.65
CA GLY A 89 15.42 7.67 -13.44
C GLY A 89 13.93 7.76 -13.13
N ALA A 90 13.54 7.43 -11.90
CA ALA A 90 12.16 7.41 -11.45
C ALA A 90 12.03 7.85 -9.99
N ASN A 91 10.78 8.09 -9.54
CA ASN A 91 10.43 8.28 -8.14
C ASN A 91 9.54 7.11 -7.60
N TRP A 92 8.65 7.42 -6.67
CA TRP A 92 7.88 6.42 -5.91
C TRP A 92 6.68 5.84 -6.66
N GLN A 93 6.15 6.53 -7.70
CA GLN A 93 4.82 6.27 -8.20
C GLN A 93 4.77 5.93 -9.68
N THR A 94 3.91 4.95 -10.00
CA THR A 94 3.56 4.55 -11.36
C THR A 94 2.04 4.48 -11.53
N ALA A 95 1.56 4.65 -12.76
CA ALA A 95 0.18 4.40 -13.14
C ALA A 95 0.12 3.79 -14.55
N GLU A 96 -0.90 2.98 -14.82
CA GLU A 96 -1.12 2.34 -16.12
C GLU A 96 -2.51 2.68 -16.64
N PHE A 97 -2.61 2.84 -17.95
CA PHE A 97 -3.89 2.89 -18.65
C PHE A 97 -3.86 2.00 -19.90
N ARG A 98 -4.94 1.24 -20.09
CA ARG A 98 -5.11 0.36 -21.24
C ARG A 98 -6.16 0.92 -22.18
N GLU A 99 -5.71 1.48 -23.31
CA GLU A 99 -6.57 2.06 -24.33
C GLU A 99 -6.98 1.00 -25.37
N GLY A 100 -8.27 0.92 -25.69
CA GLY A 100 -8.78 -0.02 -26.69
C GLY A 100 -9.44 -1.26 -26.09
N GLN A 101 -9.79 -2.21 -26.98
CA GLN A 101 -10.48 -3.43 -26.59
C GLN A 101 -9.90 -4.66 -27.31
N ALA A 102 -9.91 -5.78 -26.60
CA ALA A 102 -9.62 -7.13 -27.13
C ALA A 102 -8.22 -7.28 -27.74
N ARG A 103 -8.06 -7.12 -29.06
CA ARG A 103 -6.82 -7.43 -29.78
C ARG A 103 -5.98 -6.21 -30.13
N GLU A 104 -6.51 -5.02 -29.92
CA GLU A 104 -5.85 -3.75 -30.22
C GLU A 104 -5.77 -2.90 -28.95
N VAL A 105 -5.12 -3.45 -27.91
CA VAL A 105 -4.90 -2.73 -26.65
C VAL A 105 -3.56 -2.02 -26.73
N ARG A 106 -3.59 -0.69 -26.59
CA ARG A 106 -2.40 0.09 -26.30
C ARG A 106 -2.23 0.17 -24.79
N VAL A 107 -1.02 -0.04 -24.32
CA VAL A 107 -0.67 0.07 -22.91
C VAL A 107 0.16 1.33 -22.71
N CYS A 108 -0.35 2.27 -21.94
CA CYS A 108 0.37 3.49 -21.57
C CYS A 108 0.79 3.42 -20.09
N ALA A 109 2.06 3.71 -19.85
CA ALA A 109 2.63 3.80 -18.53
C ALA A 109 3.00 5.25 -18.20
N TYR A 110 2.74 5.63 -16.97
CA TYR A 110 3.09 6.94 -16.41
C TYR A 110 3.92 6.71 -15.17
N HIS A 111 5.06 7.37 -15.08
CA HIS A 111 5.85 7.30 -13.85
C HIS A 111 6.42 8.65 -13.46
N GLY A 112 6.36 8.95 -12.17
CA GLY A 112 6.99 10.15 -11.62
C GLY A 112 8.50 10.09 -11.72
N THR A 113 9.09 11.26 -11.59
CA THR A 113 10.54 11.46 -11.42
C THR A 113 10.76 12.38 -10.23
N ALA A 114 11.98 12.45 -9.69
CA ALA A 114 12.27 13.30 -8.54
C ALA A 114 11.80 14.74 -8.76
N SER A 115 11.33 15.39 -7.72
CA SER A 115 10.94 16.79 -7.77
C SER A 115 12.10 17.68 -8.24
N PRO A 116 11.83 18.87 -8.78
CA PRO A 116 12.88 19.78 -9.22
C PRO A 116 13.92 20.11 -8.15
N THR A 117 13.52 20.12 -6.87
CA THR A 117 14.39 20.44 -5.74
C THR A 117 15.30 19.27 -5.31
N LEU A 118 14.92 18.05 -5.65
CA LEU A 118 15.71 16.84 -5.40
C LEU A 118 16.52 16.39 -6.61
N SER A 119 16.28 16.99 -7.78
CA SER A 119 16.97 16.65 -9.02
C SER A 119 18.46 16.94 -8.96
N LEU A 120 19.25 16.03 -9.54
CA LEU A 120 20.68 16.20 -9.70
C LEU A 120 21.04 16.89 -11.03
N PRO A 121 22.25 17.46 -11.13
CA PRO A 121 22.75 18.00 -12.39
C PRO A 121 22.72 16.98 -13.54
N GLY A 122 22.37 17.46 -14.75
CA GLY A 122 22.31 16.61 -15.95
C GLY A 122 20.93 16.06 -16.26
N ARG A 123 19.92 16.40 -15.47
CA ARG A 123 18.53 16.07 -15.78
C ARG A 123 18.06 16.74 -17.07
N THR A 124 17.38 16.00 -17.92
CA THR A 124 16.91 16.47 -19.24
C THR A 124 15.45 16.89 -19.23
N HIS A 125 14.63 16.23 -18.43
CA HIS A 125 13.19 16.50 -18.31
C HIS A 125 12.71 16.42 -16.88
N LEU A 126 11.69 17.20 -16.54
CA LEU A 126 11.00 17.19 -15.26
C LEU A 126 9.65 16.47 -15.39
N GLY A 127 9.03 16.17 -14.28
CA GLY A 127 7.65 15.71 -14.20
C GLY A 127 7.43 14.23 -14.50
N VAL A 128 6.18 13.91 -14.83
CA VAL A 128 5.74 12.55 -15.11
C VAL A 128 6.10 12.16 -16.53
N ARG A 129 6.83 11.07 -16.67
CA ARG A 129 7.20 10.50 -17.96
C ARG A 129 6.04 9.68 -18.52
N VAL A 130 5.71 9.90 -19.80
CA VAL A 130 4.68 9.15 -20.53
C VAL A 130 5.35 8.13 -21.44
N MET A 131 4.92 6.87 -21.37
CA MET A 131 5.53 5.76 -22.07
C MET A 131 4.46 4.97 -22.87
N ASP A 132 4.79 4.57 -24.08
CA ASP A 132 4.09 3.50 -24.79
C ASP A 132 4.72 2.15 -24.41
N MET A 133 3.94 1.31 -23.76
CA MET A 133 4.29 -0.02 -23.26
C MET A 133 3.61 -1.15 -24.05
N THR A 134 2.99 -0.84 -25.19
CA THR A 134 2.26 -1.81 -26.04
C THR A 134 3.16 -2.98 -26.44
N ASP A 135 4.44 -2.71 -26.74
CA ASP A 135 5.48 -3.72 -26.82
C ASP A 135 6.35 -3.67 -25.54
N PRO A 136 6.15 -4.59 -24.60
CA PRO A 136 6.88 -4.59 -23.34
C PRO A 136 8.40 -4.83 -23.50
N THR A 137 8.85 -5.29 -24.67
CA THR A 137 10.28 -5.47 -24.97
C THR A 137 10.96 -4.18 -25.43
N HIS A 138 10.15 -3.17 -25.83
CA HIS A 138 10.62 -1.89 -26.35
C HIS A 138 9.84 -0.70 -25.76
N PRO A 139 9.90 -0.48 -24.41
CA PRO A 139 9.22 0.65 -23.78
C PRO A 139 9.67 1.97 -24.39
N THR A 140 8.74 2.71 -25.01
CA THR A 140 9.05 3.90 -25.80
C THR A 140 8.54 5.17 -25.12
N PRO A 141 9.40 6.16 -24.78
CA PRO A 141 8.95 7.44 -24.24
C PRO A 141 8.22 8.25 -25.32
N THR A 142 7.09 8.85 -24.95
CA THR A 142 6.27 9.67 -25.85
C THR A 142 6.20 11.13 -25.41
N GLY A 143 6.45 11.43 -24.14
CA GLY A 143 6.43 12.80 -23.62
C GLY A 143 6.63 12.88 -22.12
N TYR A 144 6.38 14.10 -21.60
CA TYR A 144 6.44 14.42 -20.17
C TYR A 144 5.28 15.34 -19.83
N LEU A 145 4.72 15.17 -18.61
CA LEU A 145 3.72 16.05 -18.04
C LEU A 145 4.40 16.91 -16.97
N GLU A 146 4.40 18.22 -17.16
CA GLU A 146 5.20 19.17 -16.36
C GLU A 146 4.34 20.22 -15.65
N THR A 147 3.05 19.96 -15.44
CA THR A 147 2.21 20.82 -14.58
C THR A 147 2.57 20.61 -13.11
N THR A 148 2.09 21.49 -12.23
CA THR A 148 2.62 21.58 -10.87
C THR A 148 2.55 20.27 -10.11
N SER A 149 1.41 19.56 -10.13
CA SER A 149 1.32 18.25 -9.46
C SER A 149 2.12 17.18 -10.19
N MET A 150 2.24 17.25 -11.51
CA MET A 150 3.04 16.31 -12.28
C MET A 150 4.55 16.51 -12.10
N LEU A 151 5.00 17.71 -11.68
CA LEU A 151 6.42 17.92 -11.29
C LEU A 151 6.79 17.17 -10.02
N ASP A 152 5.84 16.94 -9.13
CA ASP A 152 6.02 16.21 -7.88
C ASP A 152 4.73 15.50 -7.48
N PRO A 153 4.30 14.47 -8.21
CA PRO A 153 3.09 13.75 -7.87
C PRO A 153 3.24 12.91 -6.60
N TRP A 154 4.48 12.78 -6.11
CA TRP A 154 4.91 11.95 -5.01
C TRP A 154 4.29 10.55 -5.11
N GLU A 155 3.15 10.30 -4.45
CA GLU A 155 2.45 9.02 -4.41
C GLU A 155 0.98 9.12 -4.86
N SER A 156 0.60 10.27 -5.43
CA SER A 156 -0.78 10.60 -5.79
C SER A 156 -1.16 10.32 -7.26
N LEU A 157 -0.21 9.90 -8.09
CA LEU A 157 -0.44 9.65 -9.52
C LEU A 157 -1.34 8.42 -9.72
N LYS A 158 -2.58 8.61 -10.17
CA LYS A 158 -3.58 7.55 -10.35
C LYS A 158 -4.38 7.70 -11.63
N VAL A 159 -4.70 6.59 -12.27
CA VAL A 159 -5.64 6.51 -13.39
C VAL A 159 -7.02 6.14 -12.89
N ASN A 160 -8.06 6.81 -13.39
CA ASN A 160 -9.43 6.33 -13.36
C ASN A 160 -9.78 5.75 -14.74
N GLU A 161 -9.85 4.43 -14.85
CA GLU A 161 -10.09 3.74 -16.12
C GLU A 161 -11.48 4.04 -16.68
N ARG A 162 -12.50 4.11 -15.83
CA ARG A 162 -13.89 4.32 -16.23
C ARG A 162 -14.11 5.64 -16.95
N ARG A 163 -13.47 6.70 -16.48
CA ARG A 163 -13.54 8.04 -17.07
C ARG A 163 -12.34 8.39 -17.92
N GLN A 164 -11.37 7.50 -18.01
CA GLN A 164 -10.14 7.68 -18.75
C GLN A 164 -9.40 8.97 -18.34
N LEU A 165 -9.23 9.13 -17.02
CA LEU A 165 -8.59 10.29 -16.42
C LEU A 165 -7.28 9.87 -15.75
N LEU A 166 -6.24 10.68 -15.90
CA LEU A 166 -5.04 10.63 -15.08
C LEU A 166 -5.07 11.81 -14.12
N GLY A 167 -4.92 11.56 -12.82
CA GLY A 167 -4.90 12.60 -11.80
C GLY A 167 -3.70 12.50 -10.89
N ALA A 168 -3.29 13.65 -10.35
CA ALA A 168 -2.33 13.76 -9.26
C ALA A 168 -2.62 15.02 -8.45
N ASP A 169 -2.22 15.02 -7.19
CA ASP A 169 -2.08 16.21 -6.38
C ASP A 169 -0.60 16.56 -6.17
N ASN A 170 -0.32 17.77 -5.74
CA ASN A 170 1.04 18.21 -5.47
C ASN A 170 1.53 17.52 -4.18
N GLY A 171 2.48 16.60 -4.35
CA GLY A 171 3.05 15.77 -3.29
C GLY A 171 3.94 16.50 -2.30
N GLN A 172 3.87 17.83 -2.25
CA GLN A 172 4.71 18.68 -1.43
C GLN A 172 4.80 18.21 0.02
N ASN A 173 5.77 17.36 0.27
CA ASN A 173 6.13 16.95 1.61
C ASN A 173 7.07 18.01 2.21
N GLY A 174 6.47 19.07 2.77
CA GLY A 174 7.24 20.09 3.45
C GLY A 174 7.92 21.13 2.55
N GLY A 175 7.44 21.36 1.32
CA GLY A 175 7.90 22.46 0.48
C GLY A 175 8.95 22.12 -0.56
N PHE A 176 8.96 20.90 -1.06
CA PHE A 176 9.92 20.49 -2.10
C PHE A 176 9.67 21.16 -3.44
N VAL A 177 8.45 21.50 -3.77
CA VAL A 177 8.09 22.30 -4.95
C VAL A 177 7.45 23.59 -4.48
N GLY A 178 8.07 24.72 -4.80
CA GLY A 178 7.48 26.04 -4.53
C GLY A 178 6.29 26.28 -5.45
N GLY A 179 5.10 25.91 -5.04
CA GLY A 179 3.88 26.10 -5.80
C GLY A 179 2.68 25.86 -4.90
N GLY A 180 1.50 26.32 -5.30
CA GLY A 180 0.28 26.17 -4.53
C GLY A 180 -0.18 24.72 -4.44
N PRO A 181 -1.20 24.46 -3.63
CA PRO A 181 -1.89 23.19 -3.60
C PRO A 181 -2.67 23.02 -4.91
N GLU A 182 -2.15 22.23 -5.80
CA GLU A 182 -2.75 22.02 -7.11
C GLU A 182 -3.17 20.58 -7.29
N VAL A 183 -4.29 20.40 -7.98
CA VAL A 183 -4.74 19.10 -8.48
C VAL A 183 -4.68 19.16 -10.00
N ASP A 184 -3.95 18.25 -10.60
CA ASP A 184 -3.85 18.09 -12.03
C ASP A 184 -4.74 16.94 -12.51
N ILE A 185 -5.48 17.19 -13.58
CA ILE A 185 -6.32 16.17 -14.25
C ILE A 185 -6.07 16.23 -15.74
N TYR A 186 -5.79 15.07 -16.33
CA TYR A 186 -5.58 14.88 -17.76
C TYR A 186 -6.60 13.91 -18.33
N ASP A 187 -7.03 14.17 -19.57
CA ASP A 187 -7.86 13.30 -20.39
C ASP A 187 -6.98 12.31 -21.15
N LEU A 188 -7.26 11.03 -21.02
CA LEU A 188 -6.61 9.94 -21.72
C LEU A 188 -7.44 9.43 -22.92
N SER A 189 -8.71 9.84 -23.04
CA SER A 189 -9.64 9.35 -24.06
C SER A 189 -9.26 9.74 -25.49
N VAL A 190 -8.48 10.81 -25.63
CA VAL A 190 -8.02 11.33 -26.93
C VAL A 190 -6.71 10.69 -27.39
N GLY A 191 -6.10 9.84 -26.55
CA GLY A 191 -4.87 9.10 -26.81
C GLY A 191 -3.95 9.08 -25.60
N CYS A 192 -3.79 7.92 -25.01
CA CYS A 192 -3.09 7.75 -23.73
C CYS A 192 -1.59 8.04 -23.80
N THR A 193 -0.98 8.02 -25.00
CA THR A 193 0.42 8.43 -25.21
C THR A 193 0.61 9.94 -25.32
N ASN A 194 -0.48 10.71 -25.33
CA ASN A 194 -0.46 12.17 -25.38
C ASN A 194 -1.60 12.77 -24.54
N PRO A 195 -1.58 12.56 -23.20
CA PRO A 195 -2.63 13.05 -22.30
C PRO A 195 -2.90 14.53 -22.47
N GLN A 196 -4.19 14.94 -22.47
CA GLN A 196 -4.59 16.33 -22.65
C GLN A 196 -4.97 16.95 -21.30
N LEU A 197 -4.35 18.08 -20.95
CA LEU A 197 -4.62 18.76 -19.69
C LEU A 197 -6.08 19.26 -19.65
N LEU A 198 -6.83 18.87 -18.62
CA LEU A 198 -8.17 19.37 -18.32
C LEU A 198 -8.14 20.43 -17.22
N ALA A 199 -7.40 20.19 -16.15
CA ALA A 199 -7.25 21.10 -15.04
C ALA A 199 -5.85 21.01 -14.42
N SER A 200 -5.31 22.18 -14.04
CA SER A 200 -4.17 22.34 -13.14
C SER A 200 -4.48 23.55 -12.27
N ARG A 201 -4.98 23.31 -11.06
CA ARG A 201 -5.51 24.40 -10.24
C ARG A 201 -5.53 24.08 -8.76
N PRO A 202 -5.43 25.12 -7.89
CA PRO A 202 -5.61 24.92 -6.47
C PRO A 202 -7.07 24.54 -6.16
N VAL A 203 -7.25 23.70 -5.15
CA VAL A 203 -8.54 23.41 -4.54
C VAL A 203 -8.51 23.81 -3.06
N GLY A 204 -9.65 24.25 -2.52
CA GLY A 204 -9.75 24.66 -1.12
C GLY A 204 -9.18 26.05 -0.79
N THR A 205 -8.95 26.91 -1.76
CA THR A 205 -8.40 28.26 -1.54
C THR A 205 -9.46 29.38 -1.52
N GLY A 206 -10.74 29.06 -1.57
CA GLY A 206 -11.82 30.06 -1.74
C GLY A 206 -12.00 30.56 -3.16
N THR A 207 -11.16 30.16 -4.12
CA THR A 207 -11.33 30.51 -5.55
C THR A 207 -12.41 29.69 -6.24
N ASP A 208 -12.83 28.62 -5.61
CA ASP A 208 -13.87 27.68 -6.03
C ASP A 208 -15.26 28.00 -5.44
N GLY A 209 -15.42 29.19 -4.84
CA GLY A 209 -16.72 29.74 -4.44
C GLY A 209 -17.12 29.55 -2.98
N GLY A 210 -16.25 28.98 -2.16
CA GLY A 210 -16.56 28.77 -0.75
C GLY A 210 -15.49 29.34 0.16
N GLY A 211 -15.53 30.34 0.80
CA GLY A 211 -14.73 30.87 1.90
C GLY A 211 -13.23 30.52 1.95
N VAL A 212 -12.50 31.06 2.88
CA VAL A 212 -11.07 30.72 3.06
C VAL A 212 -10.96 29.35 3.72
N ILE A 213 -10.81 28.31 2.90
CA ILE A 213 -10.42 26.99 3.35
C ILE A 213 -8.90 26.91 3.19
N ALA A 214 -8.21 26.33 4.16
CA ALA A 214 -6.79 26.07 4.01
C ALA A 214 -6.55 25.20 2.76
N PRO A 215 -5.58 25.55 1.91
CA PRO A 215 -5.29 24.76 0.73
C PRO A 215 -4.95 23.34 1.13
N VAL A 216 -5.40 22.36 0.34
CA VAL A 216 -4.96 20.98 0.52
C VAL A 216 -3.64 20.79 -0.19
N THR A 217 -2.69 20.13 0.44
CA THR A 217 -1.48 19.61 -0.19
C THR A 217 -1.60 18.10 -0.26
N GLY A 218 -1.10 17.52 -1.33
CA GLY A 218 -1.15 16.08 -1.49
C GLY A 218 0.04 15.37 -0.86
N HIS A 219 -0.09 14.08 -0.79
CA HIS A 219 1.02 13.15 -0.57
C HIS A 219 0.69 11.85 -1.31
N GLU A 220 -0.41 11.22 -0.95
CA GLU A 220 -0.99 10.10 -1.67
C GLU A 220 -2.45 10.36 -1.98
N GLY A 221 -2.96 9.79 -3.08
CA GLY A 221 -4.34 9.96 -3.50
C GLY A 221 -4.90 8.75 -4.20
N SER A 222 -6.23 8.69 -4.33
CA SER A 222 -6.95 7.65 -5.05
C SER A 222 -8.28 8.16 -5.57
N TRP A 223 -8.70 7.65 -6.74
CA TRP A 223 -10.04 7.88 -7.25
C TRP A 223 -11.08 6.99 -6.55
N ALA A 224 -12.29 7.54 -6.32
CA ALA A 224 -13.44 6.67 -6.28
C ALA A 224 -13.60 5.99 -7.65
N PRO A 225 -14.00 4.70 -7.72
CA PRO A 225 -14.04 3.96 -9.00
C PRO A 225 -14.95 4.59 -10.06
N ASP A 226 -15.99 5.35 -9.67
CA ASP A 226 -16.84 6.10 -10.60
C ASP A 226 -16.13 7.32 -11.25
N GLY A 227 -14.97 7.73 -10.70
CA GLY A 227 -14.19 8.89 -11.15
C GLY A 227 -14.83 10.24 -10.87
N LEU A 228 -15.85 10.29 -10.01
CA LEU A 228 -16.52 11.55 -9.64
C LEU A 228 -15.92 12.19 -8.38
N THR A 229 -15.11 11.45 -7.64
CA THR A 229 -14.39 11.94 -6.46
C THR A 229 -12.95 11.49 -6.48
N TYR A 230 -12.04 12.42 -6.22
CA TYR A 230 -10.64 12.12 -5.91
C TYR A 230 -10.41 12.35 -4.41
N TYR A 231 -9.86 11.36 -3.74
CA TYR A 231 -9.51 11.43 -2.32
C TYR A 231 -8.00 11.53 -2.16
N GLY A 232 -7.54 12.26 -1.14
CA GLY A 232 -6.11 12.36 -0.85
C GLY A 232 -5.80 12.56 0.63
N GLY A 233 -4.55 12.29 0.98
CA GLY A 233 -3.95 12.57 2.27
C GLY A 233 -3.12 13.84 2.23
N ASP A 234 -3.51 14.84 3.02
CA ASP A 234 -2.78 16.07 3.23
C ASP A 234 -1.85 15.92 4.44
N LEU A 235 -0.64 15.48 4.19
CA LEU A 235 0.35 15.22 5.23
C LEU A 235 0.74 16.50 5.99
N GLN A 236 0.74 17.65 5.32
CA GLN A 236 1.09 18.93 5.94
C GLN A 236 0.08 19.36 6.99
N HIS A 237 -1.22 19.19 6.72
CA HIS A 237 -2.30 19.57 7.63
C HIS A 237 -2.87 18.40 8.44
N GLN A 238 -2.33 17.19 8.27
CA GLN A 238 -2.74 15.96 8.97
C GLN A 238 -4.24 15.66 8.80
N GLN A 239 -4.72 15.77 7.57
CA GLN A 239 -6.13 15.58 7.22
C GLN A 239 -6.28 14.80 5.91
N TYR A 240 -7.35 14.06 5.78
CA TYR A 240 -7.83 13.55 4.49
C TYR A 240 -8.75 14.58 3.85
N TYR A 241 -8.89 14.50 2.53
CA TYR A 241 -9.79 15.36 1.78
C TYR A 241 -10.47 14.63 0.63
N ALA A 242 -11.57 15.20 0.15
CA ALA A 242 -12.29 14.74 -1.03
C ALA A 242 -12.50 15.91 -2.00
N VAL A 243 -12.22 15.68 -3.28
CA VAL A 243 -12.35 16.63 -4.39
C VAL A 243 -13.44 16.15 -5.33
N ASP A 244 -14.42 17.00 -5.63
CA ASP A 244 -15.42 16.77 -6.67
C ASP A 244 -14.78 16.93 -8.05
N THR A 245 -14.79 15.87 -8.81
CA THR A 245 -14.28 15.79 -10.18
C THR A 245 -15.39 15.47 -11.19
N THR A 246 -16.66 15.71 -10.82
CA THR A 246 -17.81 15.56 -11.72
C THR A 246 -17.58 16.35 -12.99
N ASP A 247 -17.12 17.60 -12.87
CA ASP A 247 -16.53 18.37 -13.96
C ASP A 247 -15.00 18.34 -13.82
N PRO A 248 -14.28 17.50 -14.57
CA PRO A 248 -12.84 17.37 -14.42
C PRO A 248 -12.05 18.60 -14.88
N THR A 249 -12.69 19.55 -15.55
CA THR A 249 -12.09 20.84 -15.93
C THR A 249 -12.18 21.88 -14.81
N ALA A 250 -13.01 21.63 -13.80
CA ALA A 250 -13.26 22.53 -12.68
C ALA A 250 -13.39 21.76 -11.34
N PRO A 251 -12.34 20.99 -10.94
CA PRO A 251 -12.37 20.24 -9.68
C PRO A 251 -12.56 21.18 -8.48
N LYS A 252 -13.31 20.71 -7.45
CA LYS A 252 -13.66 21.49 -6.26
C LYS A 252 -13.51 20.67 -4.99
N LEU A 253 -13.04 21.28 -3.91
CA LEU A 253 -13.01 20.62 -2.60
C LEU A 253 -14.45 20.35 -2.12
N ILE A 254 -14.72 19.12 -1.71
CA ILE A 254 -15.98 18.72 -1.07
C ILE A 254 -15.88 18.93 0.43
N THR A 255 -14.88 18.30 1.06
CA THR A 255 -14.67 18.34 2.50
C THR A 255 -13.26 17.91 2.86
N THR A 256 -12.85 18.21 4.10
CA THR A 256 -11.65 17.69 4.75
C THR A 256 -12.01 17.11 6.11
N TRP A 257 -11.27 16.13 6.59
CA TRP A 257 -11.42 15.62 7.95
C TRP A 257 -10.09 15.11 8.53
N ALA A 258 -9.86 15.39 9.80
CA ALA A 258 -8.73 14.82 10.53
C ALA A 258 -9.15 13.48 11.16
N PRO A 259 -8.38 12.41 11.00
CA PRO A 259 -8.73 11.10 11.55
C PRO A 259 -8.69 11.03 13.07
N GLY A 260 -8.03 12.00 13.74
CA GLY A 260 -7.88 12.02 15.20
C GLY A 260 -6.83 11.02 15.74
N PHE A 261 -6.04 10.41 14.84
CA PHE A 261 -4.94 9.48 15.17
C PHE A 261 -3.60 10.05 14.71
N ALA A 262 -2.63 9.20 14.43
CA ALA A 262 -1.24 9.60 14.21
C ALA A 262 -0.92 10.07 12.78
N GLY A 263 -1.80 10.82 12.15
CA GLY A 263 -1.54 11.38 10.82
C GLY A 263 -2.36 10.73 9.71
N VAL A 264 -1.98 11.02 8.47
CA VAL A 264 -2.63 10.57 7.24
C VAL A 264 -1.59 10.10 6.24
N HIS A 265 -1.99 9.18 5.34
CA HIS A 265 -1.18 8.75 4.21
C HIS A 265 -2.11 8.17 3.13
N GLY A 266 -1.88 6.95 2.64
CA GLY A 266 -2.64 6.35 1.58
C GLY A 266 -4.02 5.80 1.95
N LEU A 267 -4.72 5.35 0.92
CA LEU A 267 -6.11 4.90 1.01
C LEU A 267 -6.52 4.06 -0.20
N SER A 268 -7.64 3.35 -0.05
CA SER A 268 -8.41 2.78 -1.16
C SER A 268 -9.91 2.96 -0.93
N ILE A 269 -10.68 2.90 -2.02
CA ILE A 269 -12.13 3.16 -2.00
C ILE A 269 -12.87 1.95 -2.55
N SER A 270 -14.00 1.58 -1.94
CA SER A 270 -14.89 0.51 -2.41
C SER A 270 -15.47 0.82 -3.79
N ASP A 271 -15.95 -0.21 -4.49
CA ASP A 271 -16.44 -0.07 -5.87
C ASP A 271 -17.66 0.84 -5.99
N ASP A 272 -18.49 0.90 -4.97
CA ASP A 272 -19.64 1.79 -4.90
C ASP A 272 -19.31 3.18 -4.34
N GLY A 273 -18.06 3.42 -3.95
CA GLY A 273 -17.57 4.67 -3.39
C GLY A 273 -18.02 4.95 -1.94
N THR A 274 -18.79 4.04 -1.32
CA THR A 274 -19.39 4.30 0.00
C THR A 274 -18.51 3.90 1.18
N ARG A 275 -17.43 3.15 0.94
CA ARG A 275 -16.43 2.78 1.94
C ARG A 275 -15.06 3.29 1.56
N GLY A 276 -14.33 3.75 2.56
CA GLY A 276 -12.93 4.11 2.43
C GLY A 276 -12.08 3.36 3.45
N TYR A 277 -10.96 2.85 2.98
CA TYR A 277 -9.97 2.11 3.76
C TYR A 277 -8.71 2.96 3.83
N PHE A 278 -8.56 3.68 4.92
CA PHE A 278 -7.52 4.67 5.14
C PHE A 278 -6.46 4.15 6.10
N VAL A 279 -5.30 4.76 6.09
CA VAL A 279 -4.23 4.40 7.01
C VAL A 279 -4.06 5.44 8.10
N SER A 280 -3.58 5.00 9.26
CA SER A 280 -2.99 5.84 10.30
C SER A 280 -1.51 5.52 10.40
N PRO A 281 -0.59 6.38 9.90
CA PRO A 281 0.84 6.10 9.84
C PRO A 281 1.54 6.30 11.19
N GLY A 282 0.95 5.82 12.27
CA GLY A 282 1.47 5.93 13.61
C GLY A 282 2.70 5.11 13.90
N GLY A 283 3.17 5.15 15.12
CA GLY A 283 4.10 4.19 15.65
C GLY A 283 5.57 4.45 15.37
N THR A 284 6.10 5.61 15.75
CA THR A 284 7.55 5.66 16.01
C THR A 284 7.81 5.21 17.44
N ALA A 285 8.33 4.01 17.63
CA ALA A 285 8.80 3.59 18.94
C ALA A 285 10.08 4.36 19.26
N GLY A 286 10.03 5.25 20.21
CA GLY A 286 11.20 5.98 20.69
C GLY A 286 12.24 5.06 21.37
N SER A 287 11.79 3.89 21.85
CA SER A 287 12.64 2.92 22.55
C SER A 287 12.08 1.50 22.45
N PRO A 288 12.90 0.44 22.66
CA PRO A 288 12.42 -0.94 22.74
C PRO A 288 11.32 -1.14 23.79
N SER A 289 11.36 -0.38 24.89
CA SER A 289 10.35 -0.47 25.95
C SER A 289 8.97 0.00 25.49
N ASP A 290 8.86 0.96 24.55
CA ASP A 290 7.57 1.44 24.06
C ASP A 290 6.87 0.35 23.23
N LEU A 291 7.63 -0.44 22.48
CA LEU A 291 7.11 -1.58 21.73
C LEU A 291 6.56 -2.67 22.68
N THR A 292 7.27 -3.00 23.73
CA THR A 292 6.92 -4.08 24.64
C THR A 292 5.92 -3.68 25.72
N ASN A 293 5.75 -2.37 25.99
CA ASN A 293 4.84 -1.87 27.02
C ASN A 293 3.36 -1.96 26.56
N PRO A 294 2.53 -2.78 27.20
CA PRO A 294 1.11 -2.90 26.84
C PRO A 294 0.30 -1.61 27.10
N ASN A 295 0.80 -0.69 27.92
CA ASN A 295 0.13 0.58 28.23
C ASN A 295 0.42 1.68 27.21
N VAL A 296 1.37 1.47 26.29
CA VAL A 296 1.59 2.36 25.14
C VAL A 296 0.68 1.86 24.01
N PRO A 297 -0.33 2.62 23.59
CA PRO A 297 -1.24 2.18 22.55
C PRO A 297 -0.55 2.08 21.19
N ALA A 298 -0.98 1.14 20.38
CA ALA A 298 -0.67 1.15 18.95
C ALA A 298 -1.50 2.24 18.26
N THR A 299 -0.90 2.92 17.29
CA THR A 299 -1.57 3.96 16.50
C THR A 299 -1.33 3.79 15.00
N ASN A 300 -0.50 2.82 14.60
CA ASN A 300 -0.29 2.43 13.21
C ASN A 300 -1.34 1.40 12.79
N GLY A 301 -2.03 1.63 11.67
CA GLY A 301 -2.99 0.65 11.18
C GLY A 301 -4.10 1.18 10.31
N LEU A 302 -5.15 0.36 10.18
CA LEU A 302 -6.29 0.55 9.30
C LEU A 302 -7.40 1.36 9.98
N LEU A 303 -7.99 2.30 9.20
CA LEU A 303 -9.20 3.04 9.52
C LEU A 303 -10.25 2.73 8.45
N ILE A 304 -11.44 2.29 8.83
CA ILE A 304 -12.56 2.06 7.91
C ILE A 304 -13.60 3.16 8.11
N TYR A 305 -13.95 3.85 7.01
CA TYR A 305 -14.92 4.94 7.02
C TYR A 305 -16.12 4.65 6.13
N ASP A 306 -17.30 5.12 6.57
CA ASP A 306 -18.45 5.33 5.71
C ASP A 306 -18.31 6.71 5.03
N LEU A 307 -18.31 6.71 3.70
CA LEU A 307 -18.17 7.88 2.84
C LEU A 307 -19.47 8.22 2.10
N THR A 308 -20.60 7.61 2.47
CA THR A 308 -21.88 7.73 1.77
C THR A 308 -22.31 9.19 1.61
N GLU A 309 -22.14 10.02 2.65
CA GLU A 309 -22.51 11.44 2.59
C GLU A 309 -21.65 12.21 1.58
N ILE A 310 -20.35 11.93 1.54
CA ILE A 310 -19.40 12.56 0.60
C ILE A 310 -19.76 12.14 -0.83
N GLN A 311 -19.94 10.84 -1.04
CA GLN A 311 -20.22 10.30 -2.37
C GLN A 311 -21.59 10.75 -2.91
N SER A 312 -22.57 10.93 -2.04
CA SER A 312 -23.92 11.43 -2.38
C SER A 312 -24.01 12.95 -2.45
N ARG A 313 -22.92 13.68 -2.17
CA ARG A 313 -22.89 15.16 -2.22
C ARG A 313 -23.94 15.83 -1.32
N VAL A 314 -24.23 15.25 -0.14
CA VAL A 314 -25.13 15.95 0.81
C VAL A 314 -24.50 17.28 1.27
N PRO A 315 -25.28 18.26 1.70
CA PRO A 315 -24.73 19.50 2.23
C PRO A 315 -23.86 19.27 3.48
N ASN A 316 -22.63 19.79 3.51
CA ASN A 316 -21.64 19.62 4.58
C ASN A 316 -21.37 18.15 4.94
N PRO A 317 -20.97 17.32 3.97
CA PRO A 317 -20.83 15.89 4.14
C PRO A 317 -19.69 15.56 5.09
N GLN A 318 -19.85 14.46 5.84
CA GLN A 318 -18.88 13.96 6.80
C GLN A 318 -18.42 12.54 6.42
N ALA A 319 -17.18 12.21 6.75
CA ALA A 319 -16.69 10.85 6.79
C ALA A 319 -16.95 10.27 8.19
N HIS A 320 -17.61 9.11 8.28
CA HIS A 320 -17.96 8.50 9.55
C HIS A 320 -17.09 7.27 9.83
N LEU A 321 -16.29 7.31 10.90
CA LEU A 321 -15.44 6.19 11.29
C LEU A 321 -16.29 4.98 11.69
N ILE A 322 -16.09 3.83 11.05
CA ILE A 322 -16.75 2.55 11.36
C ILE A 322 -15.91 1.78 12.38
N SER A 323 -14.62 1.57 12.07
CA SER A 323 -13.74 0.77 12.91
C SER A 323 -12.27 1.14 12.71
N THR A 324 -11.43 0.62 13.61
CA THR A 324 -9.97 0.72 13.53
C THR A 324 -9.32 -0.61 13.87
N LEU A 325 -8.18 -0.89 13.24
CA LEU A 325 -7.33 -2.03 13.58
C LEU A 325 -5.88 -1.57 13.66
N PHE A 326 -5.28 -1.57 14.85
CA PHE A 326 -3.92 -1.08 15.09
C PHE A 326 -2.97 -2.18 15.55
N TRP A 327 -1.68 -2.01 15.24
CA TRP A 327 -0.59 -2.93 15.61
C TRP A 327 0.71 -2.19 15.92
N LYS A 328 1.66 -2.91 16.56
CA LYS A 328 3.00 -2.43 16.91
C LYS A 328 4.12 -3.06 16.09
N ASP A 329 3.80 -4.09 15.32
CA ASP A 329 4.77 -4.82 14.49
C ASP A 329 4.95 -4.22 13.09
N GLY A 330 4.79 -2.91 12.99
CA GLY A 330 4.97 -2.04 11.84
C GLY A 330 4.69 -0.59 12.23
N SER A 331 5.07 0.33 11.37
CA SER A 331 4.85 1.78 11.53
C SER A 331 4.78 2.45 10.17
N THR A 332 4.48 3.75 10.16
CA THR A 332 4.44 4.54 8.93
C THR A 332 3.61 3.84 7.86
N ALA A 333 2.35 3.58 8.19
CA ALA A 333 1.40 2.92 7.28
C ALA A 333 1.34 3.66 5.95
N GLN A 334 1.54 2.93 4.84
CA GLN A 334 1.70 3.48 3.51
C GLN A 334 0.35 3.58 2.79
N HIS A 335 -0.24 2.44 2.41
CA HIS A 335 -1.49 2.41 1.66
C HIS A 335 -2.29 1.12 1.90
N THR A 336 -3.48 1.11 1.31
CA THR A 336 -4.37 -0.04 1.28
C THR A 336 -4.77 -0.40 -0.15
N ILE A 337 -5.14 -1.66 -0.37
CA ILE A 337 -5.79 -2.12 -1.59
C ILE A 337 -6.97 -3.01 -1.17
N ASN A 338 -8.19 -2.62 -1.49
CA ASN A 338 -9.36 -3.45 -1.29
C ASN A 338 -9.49 -4.48 -2.42
N ILE A 339 -9.58 -5.75 -2.04
CA ILE A 339 -9.55 -6.89 -2.97
C ILE A 339 -10.56 -7.96 -2.59
N GLU A 340 -10.81 -8.88 -3.53
CA GLU A 340 -11.50 -10.13 -3.27
C GLU A 340 -10.58 -11.33 -3.55
N ILE A 341 -10.53 -12.28 -2.62
CA ILE A 341 -9.87 -13.59 -2.81
C ILE A 341 -10.92 -14.67 -2.59
N GLY A 342 -11.19 -15.48 -3.62
CA GLY A 342 -12.20 -16.54 -3.54
C GLY A 342 -13.60 -16.02 -3.19
N GLY A 343 -13.95 -14.82 -3.63
CA GLY A 343 -15.24 -14.15 -3.38
C GLY A 343 -15.43 -13.63 -1.96
N LYS A 344 -14.35 -13.47 -1.19
CA LYS A 344 -14.35 -12.82 0.14
C LYS A 344 -13.56 -11.52 0.11
N PRO A 345 -14.03 -10.48 0.81
CA PRO A 345 -13.37 -9.19 0.84
C PRO A 345 -12.17 -9.17 1.80
N TYR A 346 -11.06 -8.62 1.33
CA TYR A 346 -9.83 -8.40 2.09
C TYR A 346 -9.25 -7.02 1.80
N ILE A 347 -8.37 -6.58 2.68
CA ILE A 347 -7.46 -5.46 2.46
C ILE A 347 -6.03 -5.99 2.41
N ILE A 348 -5.30 -5.68 1.34
CA ILE A 348 -3.85 -5.64 1.41
C ILE A 348 -3.48 -4.33 2.08
N PHE A 349 -2.81 -4.41 3.20
CA PHE A 349 -2.31 -3.26 3.93
C PHE A 349 -0.79 -3.24 3.90
N VAL A 350 -0.19 -2.09 3.62
CA VAL A 350 1.25 -1.96 3.47
C VAL A 350 1.78 -0.95 4.49
N ASP A 351 2.80 -1.34 5.25
CA ASP A 351 3.61 -0.43 6.04
C ASP A 351 4.86 0.00 5.25
N GLU A 352 5.39 1.18 5.52
CA GLU A 352 6.64 1.72 5.01
C GLU A 352 7.74 1.74 6.08
N GLY A 353 7.37 1.67 7.34
CA GLY A 353 8.27 1.58 8.49
C GLY A 353 8.18 0.24 9.20
N GLY A 354 9.32 -0.24 9.69
CA GLY A 354 9.39 -1.38 10.60
C GLY A 354 8.85 -1.03 11.99
N SER A 355 8.88 -1.96 12.92
CA SER A 355 8.33 -1.74 14.27
C SER A 355 9.03 -0.60 15.03
N GLY A 356 10.28 -0.30 14.71
CA GLY A 356 11.04 0.78 15.34
C GLY A 356 10.82 2.17 14.73
N GLY A 357 10.12 2.29 13.62
CA GLY A 357 9.89 3.54 12.88
C GLY A 357 10.24 3.41 11.40
N ILE A 358 10.38 4.55 10.70
CA ILE A 358 10.88 4.56 9.32
C ILE A 358 12.20 3.79 9.26
N SER A 359 12.27 2.84 8.32
CA SER A 359 13.37 1.90 8.20
C SER A 359 14.73 2.61 8.10
N SER A 360 15.54 2.45 9.11
CA SER A 360 16.94 2.91 9.20
C SER A 360 17.70 2.04 10.20
N PRO A 361 19.04 1.89 10.09
CA PRO A 361 19.81 1.02 11.00
C PRO A 361 19.56 1.27 12.48
N THR A 362 19.29 2.51 12.89
CA THR A 362 18.96 2.86 14.28
C THR A 362 17.58 2.34 14.68
N GLN A 363 16.57 2.52 13.84
CA GLN A 363 15.20 2.10 14.12
C GLN A 363 15.06 0.56 14.05
N GLU A 364 15.78 -0.06 13.14
CA GLU A 364 15.86 -1.52 13.03
C GLU A 364 16.50 -2.14 14.27
N ALA A 365 17.54 -1.50 14.83
CA ALA A 365 18.14 -1.93 16.09
C ALA A 365 17.15 -1.81 17.28
N VAL A 366 16.29 -0.77 17.30
CA VAL A 366 15.21 -0.63 18.30
C VAL A 366 14.21 -1.78 18.18
N ALA A 367 13.73 -2.08 16.97
CA ALA A 367 12.82 -3.20 16.73
C ALA A 367 13.42 -4.53 17.15
N CYS A 368 14.65 -4.81 16.71
CA CYS A 368 15.38 -6.02 17.04
C CYS A 368 15.59 -6.21 18.55
N ALA A 369 15.95 -5.14 19.27
CA ALA A 369 16.12 -5.17 20.72
C ALA A 369 14.82 -5.48 21.47
N ALA A 370 13.67 -5.13 20.87
CA ALA A 370 12.35 -5.46 21.40
C ALA A 370 11.83 -6.85 20.98
N GLY A 371 12.52 -7.54 20.05
CA GLY A 371 12.06 -8.80 19.47
C GLY A 371 10.94 -8.64 18.45
N PHE A 372 10.85 -7.49 17.79
CA PHE A 372 9.86 -7.15 16.78
C PHE A 372 10.47 -7.09 15.37
N PRO A 373 9.66 -7.21 14.30
CA PRO A 373 10.13 -7.12 12.93
C PRO A 373 10.83 -5.78 12.64
N PRO A 374 12.10 -5.82 12.14
CA PRO A 374 12.85 -4.59 11.89
C PRO A 374 12.40 -3.81 10.65
N PHE A 375 11.81 -4.47 9.64
CA PHE A 375 11.46 -3.85 8.37
C PHE A 375 9.95 -3.86 8.12
N PRO A 376 9.45 -2.93 7.27
CA PRO A 376 8.05 -2.88 6.88
C PRO A 376 7.62 -4.08 6.04
N MET A 377 6.34 -4.46 6.17
CA MET A 377 5.76 -5.60 5.48
C MET A 377 4.34 -5.32 5.02
N ALA A 378 3.86 -6.09 4.04
CA ALA A 378 2.45 -6.14 3.70
C ALA A 378 1.69 -7.11 4.61
N ARG A 379 0.37 -6.86 4.78
CA ARG A 379 -0.56 -7.71 5.53
C ARG A 379 -1.79 -8.00 4.70
N ILE A 380 -2.40 -9.15 4.91
CA ILE A 380 -3.75 -9.45 4.43
C ILE A 380 -4.70 -9.36 5.62
N ILE A 381 -5.74 -8.55 5.49
CA ILE A 381 -6.73 -8.28 6.53
C ILE A 381 -8.10 -8.71 6.02
N ASP A 382 -8.77 -9.62 6.73
CA ASP A 382 -10.15 -10.01 6.46
C ASP A 382 -11.08 -8.89 6.93
N ILE A 383 -11.92 -8.38 6.04
CA ILE A 383 -12.92 -7.34 6.28
C ILE A 383 -14.34 -7.84 6.02
N SER A 384 -14.58 -9.16 6.08
CA SER A 384 -15.93 -9.72 5.97
C SER A 384 -16.88 -9.15 7.03
N ASP A 385 -16.34 -8.72 8.15
CA ASP A 385 -16.99 -7.86 9.15
C ASP A 385 -16.20 -6.56 9.29
N GLU A 386 -16.63 -5.50 8.62
CA GLU A 386 -15.97 -4.18 8.64
C GLU A 386 -15.92 -3.55 10.05
N THR A 387 -16.78 -4.00 10.97
CA THR A 387 -16.78 -3.52 12.36
C THR A 387 -15.72 -4.22 13.22
N ASN A 388 -15.16 -5.34 12.75
CA ASN A 388 -14.17 -6.14 13.46
C ASN A 388 -13.14 -6.77 12.49
N PRO A 389 -12.37 -5.97 11.74
CA PRO A 389 -11.38 -6.47 10.80
C PRO A 389 -10.28 -7.26 11.50
N THR A 390 -9.73 -8.31 10.83
CA THR A 390 -8.72 -9.18 11.41
C THR A 390 -7.56 -9.45 10.47
N ILE A 391 -6.31 -9.39 11.00
CA ILE A 391 -5.11 -9.75 10.23
C ILE A 391 -5.08 -11.27 10.07
N VAL A 392 -5.09 -11.76 8.81
CA VAL A 392 -5.03 -13.20 8.52
C VAL A 392 -3.62 -13.66 8.15
N SER A 393 -2.79 -12.79 7.59
CA SER A 393 -1.38 -13.09 7.34
C SER A 393 -0.51 -11.85 7.26
N ARG A 394 0.81 -12.08 7.35
CA ARG A 394 1.89 -11.11 7.17
C ARG A 394 2.87 -11.63 6.13
N LEU A 395 3.19 -10.83 5.13
CA LEU A 395 4.12 -11.19 4.07
C LEU A 395 5.56 -10.85 4.50
N MET A 396 6.06 -11.57 5.48
CA MET A 396 7.41 -11.41 6.02
C MET A 396 8.42 -12.19 5.20
N LEU A 397 9.49 -11.57 4.76
CA LEU A 397 10.69 -12.25 4.28
C LEU A 397 11.58 -12.63 5.47
N GLU A 398 12.62 -13.44 5.25
CA GLU A 398 13.54 -13.83 6.35
C GLU A 398 14.25 -12.63 6.99
N VAL A 399 14.51 -11.55 6.23
CA VAL A 399 15.09 -10.31 6.79
C VAL A 399 14.17 -9.65 7.82
N HIS A 400 12.85 -9.84 7.73
CA HIS A 400 11.87 -9.29 8.67
C HIS A 400 11.80 -10.09 9.98
N ASN A 401 12.31 -11.32 10.00
CA ASN A 401 12.21 -12.18 11.17
C ASN A 401 13.14 -11.70 12.29
N PRO A 402 12.62 -11.33 13.47
CA PRO A 402 13.44 -10.88 14.60
C PRO A 402 14.55 -11.87 15.00
N ALA A 403 14.35 -13.17 14.77
CA ALA A 403 15.35 -14.19 15.05
C ALA A 403 16.63 -14.02 14.20
N ASN A 404 16.53 -13.34 13.05
CA ASN A 404 17.64 -13.07 12.14
C ASN A 404 18.35 -11.74 12.42
N CYS A 405 17.90 -10.95 13.39
CA CYS A 405 18.53 -9.68 13.76
C CYS A 405 20.05 -9.75 14.00
N PRO A 406 20.61 -10.80 14.66
CA PRO A 406 22.06 -10.91 14.81
C PRO A 406 22.84 -10.99 13.51
N GLN A 407 22.21 -11.47 12.43
CA GLN A 407 22.80 -11.53 11.09
C GLN A 407 22.51 -10.25 10.29
N VAL A 408 21.30 -9.70 10.42
CA VAL A 408 20.82 -8.57 9.63
C VAL A 408 21.47 -7.25 10.06
N LEU A 409 21.48 -6.93 11.37
CA LEU A 409 21.96 -5.63 11.84
C LEU A 409 23.42 -5.33 11.48
N PRO A 410 24.39 -6.25 11.63
CA PRO A 410 25.78 -5.98 11.20
C PRO A 410 25.90 -5.78 9.69
N ASP A 411 24.97 -6.32 8.91
CA ASP A 411 24.99 -6.27 7.45
C ASP A 411 24.39 -4.96 6.89
N LEU A 412 23.77 -4.11 7.72
CA LEU A 412 23.22 -2.83 7.30
C LEU A 412 24.26 -1.73 7.06
N VAL A 413 25.54 -2.05 7.23
CA VAL A 413 26.62 -1.11 7.02
C VAL A 413 26.54 -0.46 5.64
N GLY A 414 26.52 0.88 5.64
CA GLY A 414 26.42 1.68 4.43
C GLY A 414 24.99 1.94 3.93
N LEU A 415 23.96 1.35 4.49
CA LEU A 415 22.57 1.73 4.26
C LEU A 415 22.13 2.82 5.25
N SER A 416 21.15 3.66 4.90
CA SER A 416 20.70 4.75 5.77
C SER A 416 19.19 4.70 6.03
N ILE A 417 18.33 5.27 5.19
CA ILE A 417 16.87 5.25 5.32
C ILE A 417 16.26 4.30 4.28
N PHE A 418 15.10 3.71 4.55
CA PHE A 418 14.44 2.77 3.64
C PHE A 418 15.35 1.63 3.18
N THR A 419 15.89 0.90 4.14
CA THR A 419 16.89 -0.15 3.89
C THR A 419 16.29 -1.34 3.15
N TYR A 420 15.37 -2.07 3.78
CA TYR A 420 14.63 -3.21 3.22
C TYR A 420 13.14 -3.08 3.51
N GLY A 421 12.33 -3.94 2.91
CA GLY A 421 10.90 -4.06 3.16
C GLY A 421 10.02 -3.32 2.15
N THR A 422 8.72 -3.38 2.38
CA THR A 422 7.70 -2.90 1.44
C THR A 422 7.65 -1.39 1.34
N HIS A 423 7.22 -0.93 0.13
CA HIS A 423 6.76 0.42 -0.09
C HIS A 423 5.41 0.40 -0.82
N TYR A 424 5.37 -0.01 -2.10
CA TYR A 424 4.14 -0.15 -2.85
C TYR A 424 3.89 -1.59 -3.28
N CYS A 425 2.62 -2.01 -3.18
CA CYS A 425 2.14 -3.29 -3.68
C CYS A 425 0.99 -3.08 -4.67
N SER A 426 0.75 -4.08 -5.52
CA SER A 426 -0.41 -4.16 -6.41
C SER A 426 -0.80 -5.62 -6.61
N VAL A 427 -2.05 -5.85 -7.00
CA VAL A 427 -2.57 -7.18 -7.32
C VAL A 427 -2.85 -7.30 -8.82
N ASP A 428 -2.95 -8.53 -9.29
CA ASP A 428 -3.28 -8.85 -10.68
C ASP A 428 -4.72 -8.45 -11.05
N ASP A 429 -5.69 -8.71 -10.18
CA ASP A 429 -7.10 -8.31 -10.32
C ASP A 429 -7.70 -8.08 -8.94
N ARG A 430 -8.27 -6.89 -8.70
CA ARG A 430 -8.90 -6.56 -7.40
C ARG A 430 -10.13 -7.42 -7.08
N HIS A 431 -10.87 -7.87 -8.10
CA HIS A 431 -12.11 -8.62 -7.93
C HIS A 431 -11.91 -10.13 -7.87
N SER A 432 -10.71 -10.60 -8.21
CA SER A 432 -10.33 -12.01 -8.19
C SER A 432 -8.82 -12.15 -7.98
N ALA A 433 -8.32 -11.57 -6.88
CA ALA A 433 -6.89 -11.49 -6.64
C ALA A 433 -6.28 -12.88 -6.42
N THR A 434 -5.23 -13.16 -7.19
CA THR A 434 -4.43 -14.37 -7.08
C THR A 434 -2.98 -14.10 -6.73
N THR A 435 -2.50 -12.90 -7.08
CA THR A 435 -1.09 -12.54 -7.05
C THR A 435 -0.91 -11.13 -6.51
N LEU A 436 0.04 -10.98 -5.60
CA LEU A 436 0.48 -9.69 -5.07
C LEU A 436 1.92 -9.45 -5.50
N ALA A 437 2.21 -8.30 -6.09
CA ALA A 437 3.57 -7.87 -6.40
C ALA A 437 3.90 -6.57 -5.66
N CYS A 438 5.09 -6.51 -5.05
CA CYS A 438 5.53 -5.37 -4.23
C CYS A 438 6.91 -4.88 -4.64
N GLY A 439 7.08 -3.56 -4.65
CA GLY A 439 8.39 -2.92 -4.59
C GLY A 439 8.89 -2.89 -3.15
N MET A 440 10.09 -3.39 -2.90
CA MET A 440 10.64 -3.57 -1.56
C MET A 440 12.05 -2.97 -1.40
N PHE A 441 12.21 -1.70 -1.78
CA PHE A 441 13.49 -0.98 -1.67
C PHE A 441 14.71 -1.82 -2.13
N ASN A 442 15.72 -2.00 -1.27
CA ASN A 442 16.90 -2.82 -1.59
C ASN A 442 16.63 -4.33 -1.69
N SER A 443 15.43 -4.80 -1.33
CA SER A 443 14.99 -6.19 -1.58
C SER A 443 14.50 -6.39 -3.01
N GLY A 444 14.34 -5.33 -3.81
CA GLY A 444 13.88 -5.37 -5.19
C GLY A 444 12.37 -5.58 -5.31
N ILE A 445 11.96 -6.20 -6.40
CA ILE A 445 10.56 -6.54 -6.70
C ILE A 445 10.28 -7.94 -6.20
N ARG A 446 9.18 -8.15 -5.47
CA ARG A 446 8.77 -9.43 -4.89
C ARG A 446 7.35 -9.78 -5.31
N VAL A 447 7.12 -11.04 -5.67
CA VAL A 447 5.83 -11.52 -6.15
C VAL A 447 5.37 -12.72 -5.33
N PHE A 448 4.11 -12.69 -4.89
CA PHE A 448 3.51 -13.66 -3.98
C PHE A 448 2.24 -14.25 -4.57
N ASP A 449 2.06 -15.56 -4.44
CA ASP A 449 0.79 -16.27 -4.59
C ASP A 449 -0.02 -16.02 -3.31
N ILE A 450 -1.18 -15.36 -3.45
CA ILE A 450 -2.09 -15.02 -2.36
C ILE A 450 -3.44 -15.74 -2.44
N ARG A 451 -3.58 -16.74 -3.32
CA ARG A 451 -4.83 -17.52 -3.46
C ARG A 451 -5.26 -18.18 -2.16
N ASP A 452 -4.30 -18.53 -1.31
CA ASP A 452 -4.53 -18.82 0.10
C ASP A 452 -4.11 -17.61 0.94
N PRO A 453 -5.05 -16.75 1.36
CA PRO A 453 -4.71 -15.51 2.07
C PRO A 453 -4.10 -15.76 3.45
N VAL A 454 -4.22 -16.96 4.00
CA VAL A 454 -3.64 -17.35 5.30
C VAL A 454 -2.21 -17.84 5.15
N GLN A 455 -1.85 -18.40 3.99
CA GLN A 455 -0.53 -18.99 3.71
C GLN A 455 0.05 -18.48 2.37
N PRO A 456 0.28 -17.17 2.24
CA PRO A 456 0.90 -16.62 1.05
C PRO A 456 2.31 -17.21 0.84
N LYS A 457 2.75 -17.29 -0.44
CA LYS A 457 4.05 -17.85 -0.83
C LYS A 457 4.74 -16.92 -1.81
N GLU A 458 6.02 -16.68 -1.64
CA GLU A 458 6.80 -16.02 -2.68
C GLU A 458 6.94 -16.96 -3.88
N ILE A 459 6.70 -16.45 -5.09
CA ILE A 459 6.80 -17.21 -6.34
C ILE A 459 7.87 -16.68 -7.29
N ALA A 460 8.23 -15.40 -7.17
CA ALA A 460 9.23 -14.78 -8.02
C ALA A 460 9.83 -13.54 -7.36
N TYR A 461 11.03 -13.15 -7.79
CA TYR A 461 11.63 -11.86 -7.45
C TYR A 461 12.64 -11.40 -8.50
N PHE A 462 12.84 -10.08 -8.54
CA PHE A 462 13.88 -9.44 -9.35
C PHE A 462 14.47 -8.27 -8.57
N ASN A 463 15.78 -8.30 -8.35
CA ASN A 463 16.48 -7.25 -7.65
C ASN A 463 17.64 -6.76 -8.53
N PRO A 464 17.48 -5.66 -9.26
CA PRO A 464 18.50 -5.18 -10.19
C PRO A 464 19.69 -4.57 -9.47
N ALA A 465 20.85 -4.66 -10.11
CA ALA A 465 21.98 -3.83 -9.75
C ALA A 465 21.63 -2.35 -9.94
N GLY A 466 22.00 -1.52 -8.97
CA GLY A 466 21.90 -0.06 -9.07
C GLY A 466 22.96 0.53 -9.99
N ALA A 467 22.80 1.81 -10.28
CA ALA A 467 23.75 2.56 -11.08
C ALA A 467 25.08 2.81 -10.33
N THR A 468 26.14 3.14 -11.07
CA THR A 468 27.40 3.58 -10.47
C THR A 468 27.39 5.06 -10.09
N THR A 469 26.46 5.82 -10.66
CA THR A 469 26.15 7.22 -10.33
C THR A 469 24.64 7.39 -10.25
N PRO A 470 24.09 8.21 -9.32
CA PRO A 470 22.65 8.40 -9.23
C PRO A 470 22.10 8.96 -10.54
N SER A 471 20.92 8.51 -10.93
CA SER A 471 20.18 9.09 -12.06
C SER A 471 19.66 10.47 -11.68
N PRO A 472 19.70 11.48 -12.56
CA PRO A 472 19.37 12.87 -12.19
C PRO A 472 17.95 13.09 -11.69
N GLY A 473 16.99 12.28 -12.15
CA GLY A 473 15.58 12.33 -11.74
C GLY A 473 15.18 11.21 -10.80
N SER A 474 16.13 10.57 -10.11
CA SER A 474 15.92 9.50 -9.13
C SER A 474 15.83 10.08 -7.72
N ASN A 475 14.98 9.48 -6.89
CA ASN A 475 14.94 9.76 -5.45
C ASN A 475 15.89 8.86 -4.64
N HIS A 476 16.67 7.99 -5.26
CA HIS A 476 17.57 7.05 -4.57
C HIS A 476 18.63 7.77 -3.71
N ASN A 477 18.97 9.01 -4.05
CA ASN A 477 19.86 9.85 -3.24
C ASN A 477 19.16 10.48 -2.00
N PHE A 478 17.85 10.30 -1.86
CA PHE A 478 17.11 10.77 -0.70
C PHE A 478 17.64 10.12 0.59
N GLY A 479 17.90 10.93 1.61
CA GLY A 479 18.42 10.41 2.88
C GLY A 479 19.84 9.81 2.82
N GLY A 480 20.58 9.98 1.72
CA GLY A 480 21.94 9.47 1.59
C GLY A 480 22.04 7.96 1.32
N ASN A 481 21.04 7.37 0.70
CA ASN A 481 20.97 5.92 0.44
C ASN A 481 21.69 5.44 -0.81
N PHE A 482 22.11 6.33 -1.69
CA PHE A 482 22.77 5.93 -2.90
C PHE A 482 24.11 5.23 -2.61
N HIS A 483 24.22 3.99 -3.07
CA HIS A 483 25.44 3.18 -2.99
C HIS A 483 25.92 2.78 -4.38
N PRO A 484 27.03 3.35 -4.87
CA PRO A 484 27.61 2.92 -6.13
C PRO A 484 27.85 1.41 -6.15
N GLY A 485 27.21 0.71 -7.10
CA GLY A 485 27.34 -0.75 -7.23
C GLY A 485 26.57 -1.58 -6.21
N GLY A 486 25.65 -0.98 -5.44
CA GLY A 486 24.67 -1.67 -4.62
C GLY A 486 23.43 -2.10 -5.41
N PRO A 487 22.35 -2.56 -4.74
CA PRO A 487 21.04 -2.75 -5.35
C PRO A 487 20.42 -1.39 -5.70
N ASP A 488 19.48 -1.39 -6.66
CA ASP A 488 18.63 -0.23 -6.88
C ASP A 488 17.43 -0.23 -5.91
N TRP A 489 16.85 0.92 -5.69
CA TRP A 489 15.57 1.03 -5.00
C TRP A 489 14.41 0.74 -5.94
N CYS A 490 13.75 -0.38 -5.75
CA CYS A 490 12.50 -0.71 -6.42
C CYS A 490 11.36 -0.49 -5.42
N SER A 491 10.72 0.66 -5.49
CA SER A 491 9.76 1.11 -4.49
C SER A 491 8.39 1.47 -5.07
N ALA A 492 8.25 1.50 -6.40
CA ALA A 492 7.01 1.86 -7.07
C ALA A 492 6.04 0.68 -7.19
N GLN A 493 4.80 0.99 -7.53
CA GLN A 493 3.77 -0.01 -7.84
C GLN A 493 4.21 -0.89 -9.00
N VAL A 494 3.78 -2.16 -8.94
CA VAL A 494 4.07 -3.16 -9.97
C VAL A 494 2.79 -3.44 -10.74
N HIS A 495 2.81 -3.29 -12.05
CA HIS A 495 1.67 -3.58 -12.92
C HIS A 495 1.81 -4.96 -13.54
N LEU A 496 0.85 -5.84 -13.26
CA LEU A 496 0.82 -7.23 -13.70
C LEU A 496 -0.04 -7.38 -14.96
N ASP A 497 0.46 -8.09 -15.97
CA ASP A 497 -0.28 -8.45 -17.19
C ASP A 497 -0.35 -9.97 -17.33
N SER A 498 -1.47 -10.54 -16.86
CA SER A 498 -1.70 -11.99 -16.94
C SER A 498 -1.83 -12.51 -18.37
N ALA A 499 -2.30 -11.69 -19.30
CA ALA A 499 -2.46 -12.09 -20.69
C ALA A 499 -1.11 -12.31 -21.40
N GLN A 500 -0.09 -11.54 -21.01
CA GLN A 500 1.26 -11.64 -21.56
C GLN A 500 2.22 -12.43 -20.66
N GLY A 501 1.85 -12.68 -19.40
CA GLY A 501 2.74 -13.26 -18.39
C GLY A 501 3.91 -12.34 -18.07
N THR A 502 3.64 -11.03 -17.99
CA THR A 502 4.65 -9.99 -17.77
C THR A 502 4.25 -9.09 -16.59
N LEU A 503 5.20 -8.34 -16.11
CA LEU A 503 4.97 -7.21 -15.23
C LEU A 503 5.88 -6.04 -15.63
N TRP A 504 5.50 -4.83 -15.26
CA TRP A 504 6.39 -3.69 -15.32
C TRP A 504 6.30 -2.84 -14.05
N THR A 505 7.36 -2.14 -13.75
CA THR A 505 7.47 -1.17 -12.66
C THR A 505 8.65 -0.23 -12.92
N THR A 506 8.94 0.66 -11.98
CA THR A 506 10.17 1.44 -11.99
C THR A 506 11.05 1.11 -10.79
N CYS A 507 12.36 1.10 -11.04
CA CYS A 507 13.36 1.22 -9.98
C CYS A 507 14.09 2.55 -10.15
N GLN A 508 14.50 3.14 -9.06
CA GLN A 508 14.87 4.56 -9.02
C GLN A 508 15.93 4.96 -10.05
N ASP A 509 17.04 4.25 -10.11
CA ASP A 509 18.15 4.55 -11.03
C ASP A 509 18.06 3.82 -12.36
N ASN A 510 17.37 2.68 -12.40
CA ASN A 510 17.16 1.91 -13.64
C ASN A 510 16.00 2.43 -14.49
N GLY A 511 15.12 3.28 -13.92
CA GLY A 511 13.91 3.73 -14.59
C GLY A 511 12.89 2.61 -14.77
N LEU A 512 12.16 2.62 -15.89
CA LEU A 512 11.14 1.62 -16.18
C LEU A 512 11.77 0.28 -16.58
N LEU A 513 11.32 -0.78 -15.94
CA LEU A 513 11.69 -2.17 -16.19
C LEU A 513 10.45 -2.97 -16.57
N SER A 514 10.54 -3.74 -17.66
CA SER A 514 9.55 -4.74 -18.07
C SER A 514 10.13 -6.13 -17.89
N LEU A 515 9.43 -6.98 -17.14
CA LEU A 515 9.88 -8.31 -16.75
C LEU A 515 8.89 -9.35 -17.24
N LYS A 516 9.39 -10.53 -17.59
CA LYS A 516 8.59 -11.69 -17.99
C LYS A 516 8.72 -12.80 -16.94
N PHE A 517 7.60 -13.41 -16.59
CA PHE A 517 7.62 -14.61 -15.77
C PHE A 517 8.19 -15.80 -16.55
N THR A 518 9.06 -16.53 -15.89
CA THR A 518 9.71 -17.74 -16.40
C THR A 518 9.25 -18.95 -15.60
N ASN A 519 9.68 -20.15 -16.03
CA ASN A 519 9.45 -21.41 -15.34
C ASN A 519 7.96 -21.76 -15.09
N GLY A 520 7.01 -21.05 -15.71
CA GLY A 520 5.58 -21.31 -15.62
C GLY A 520 4.97 -21.06 -14.23
N VAL A 521 5.58 -20.20 -13.41
CA VAL A 521 5.09 -19.90 -12.06
C VAL A 521 3.88 -18.98 -12.06
N TRP A 522 3.66 -18.22 -13.13
CA TRP A 522 2.55 -17.29 -13.35
C TRP A 522 2.41 -16.94 -14.84
N PRO A 523 1.21 -16.64 -15.39
CA PRO A 523 -0.08 -16.68 -14.68
C PRO A 523 -0.47 -18.11 -14.27
N PHE A 524 -1.28 -18.19 -13.20
CA PHE A 524 -1.77 -19.50 -12.78
C PHE A 524 -2.71 -20.09 -13.83
N PRO A 525 -2.69 -21.42 -14.07
CA PRO A 525 -3.68 -22.06 -14.92
C PRO A 525 -5.09 -21.76 -14.41
N GLU A 526 -6.01 -21.43 -15.30
CA GLU A 526 -7.42 -21.34 -14.94
C GLU A 526 -7.84 -22.63 -14.23
N SER A 527 -8.45 -22.53 -13.05
CA SER A 527 -8.95 -23.72 -12.37
C SER A 527 -10.05 -24.33 -13.25
N SER A 528 -9.82 -25.55 -13.72
CA SER A 528 -10.80 -26.31 -14.52
C SER A 528 -12.05 -26.74 -13.72
N THR A 529 -12.25 -26.21 -12.53
CA THR A 529 -13.41 -26.49 -11.69
C THR A 529 -14.46 -25.41 -11.92
N PRO A 530 -15.64 -25.74 -12.50
CA PRO A 530 -16.73 -24.79 -12.61
C PRO A 530 -17.12 -24.28 -11.22
N PRO A 531 -17.52 -23.03 -11.06
CA PRO A 531 -18.05 -22.54 -9.80
C PRO A 531 -19.38 -23.26 -9.53
N GLY A 532 -19.37 -24.24 -8.62
CA GLY A 532 -20.59 -24.98 -8.27
C GLY A 532 -20.44 -26.36 -7.65
N GLU A 533 -19.25 -26.95 -7.56
CA GLU A 533 -19.07 -28.25 -6.90
C GLU A 533 -18.00 -28.19 -5.82
N GLN A 534 -18.33 -27.54 -4.71
CA GLN A 534 -17.71 -27.86 -3.41
C GLN A 534 -18.84 -28.16 -2.44
N ASN A 535 -19.03 -29.49 -2.17
CA ASN A 535 -19.93 -30.04 -1.15
C ASN A 535 -19.53 -29.58 0.26
#